data_18f4571bb2f555c52e7c56bef68419ea
#
_entry.id   18f4571bb2f555c52e7c56bef68419ea
#
_cell.length_a   1.000
_cell.length_b   1.000
_cell.length_c   1.000
_cell.angle_alpha   90.00
_cell.angle_beta   90.00
_cell.angle_gamma   90.00
#
_symmetry.space_group_name_H-M   'P 1'
#
loop_
_entity.id
_entity.type
_entity.pdbx_description
1 polymer ?
#
loop_
_entity_poly.entity_id
_entity_poly.type
_entity_poly.pdbx_seq_one_letter_code
_entity_poly.pdbx_strand_id
1 'polypeptide(L)'
;MASTTGEDGEVAATSRYPLCNADEREGQRLSLLQKLGDPITVRWFERLGVGPGWRCVELGAGGGSIAEWLSDCVGPTGRVTAVDRDTSLLEPLAASRANVEVVKGDLCELELPESRFDLVHSRSVLMHVPCSDRVLEQAVRCLAPGGRVFFEETDGAPGQELSDAPEPYRAVFGPILARWTWARSIADTLRRLGLADVEDDVRQDPLEGGTDKSEFWKFTLGSVAELQEKALSSEERAAELRSQGLDPGELLRELPAMLALLDDPGFSVPFTARHRVTGRRPA
;
A
#
# COMPACT_ATOMS: atom_id res chain seq x y z
N MET A 1 -11.86 -19.70 42.85
CA MET A 1 -12.24 -20.15 41.50
C MET A 1 -12.59 -18.90 40.69
N ALA A 2 -11.64 -18.38 39.93
CA ALA A 2 -11.84 -17.26 39.05
C ALA A 2 -11.54 -17.78 37.63
N SER A 3 -12.56 -17.76 36.81
CA SER A 3 -12.52 -18.16 35.39
C SER A 3 -11.95 -17.01 34.60
N THR A 4 -10.78 -17.17 33.98
CA THR A 4 -10.22 -16.29 32.99
C THR A 4 -10.78 -16.73 31.64
N THR A 5 -11.76 -15.99 31.14
CA THR A 5 -12.19 -16.04 29.72
C THR A 5 -11.22 -15.19 28.92
N GLY A 6 -10.54 -15.84 27.95
CA GLY A 6 -9.69 -15.16 27.00
C GLY A 6 -10.51 -14.25 26.06
N GLU A 7 -10.07 -13.05 25.93
CA GLU A 7 -10.53 -12.12 24.89
C GLU A 7 -9.80 -12.46 23.58
N ASP A 8 -10.36 -13.38 22.81
CA ASP A 8 -10.03 -13.51 21.40
C ASP A 8 -10.69 -12.33 20.68
N GLY A 9 -9.88 -11.30 20.38
CA GLY A 9 -10.34 -10.10 19.71
C GLY A 9 -10.93 -10.43 18.34
N GLU A 10 -12.22 -10.20 18.22
CA GLU A 10 -12.99 -10.19 16.99
C GLU A 10 -12.39 -9.14 16.05
N VAL A 11 -11.58 -9.59 15.08
CA VAL A 11 -11.05 -8.72 14.02
C VAL A 11 -12.22 -8.32 13.15
N ALA A 12 -12.69 -7.09 13.32
CA ALA A 12 -13.78 -6.52 12.57
C ALA A 12 -13.58 -6.70 11.04
N ALA A 13 -14.63 -7.18 10.39
CA ALA A 13 -14.69 -7.57 8.98
C ALA A 13 -14.57 -6.42 7.95
N THR A 14 -13.84 -5.34 8.25
CA THR A 14 -13.79 -4.10 7.45
C THR A 14 -12.51 -3.87 6.67
N SER A 15 -11.42 -4.58 6.95
CA SER A 15 -10.14 -4.38 6.24
C SER A 15 -9.91 -5.42 5.16
N ARG A 16 -9.61 -4.95 3.94
CA ARG A 16 -9.20 -5.79 2.81
C ARG A 16 -7.73 -6.23 2.87
N TYR A 17 -6.92 -5.68 3.78
CA TYR A 17 -5.51 -6.04 3.92
C TYR A 17 -5.34 -7.15 4.95
N PRO A 18 -4.97 -8.36 4.51
CA PRO A 18 -5.01 -9.54 5.34
C PRO A 18 -3.69 -9.84 6.08
N LEU A 19 -2.62 -9.09 5.83
CA LEU A 19 -1.28 -9.39 6.35
C LEU A 19 -1.03 -8.65 7.66
N CYS A 20 -0.27 -9.29 8.57
CA CYS A 20 0.06 -8.78 9.90
C CYS A 20 1.53 -8.43 9.97
N ASN A 21 1.88 -7.20 10.37
CA ASN A 21 3.25 -6.71 10.48
C ASN A 21 4.09 -7.47 11.52
N ALA A 22 3.47 -8.19 12.44
CA ALA A 22 4.16 -9.01 13.45
C ALA A 22 4.73 -10.32 12.87
N ASP A 23 4.42 -10.70 11.63
CA ASP A 23 4.98 -11.86 10.96
C ASP A 23 6.37 -11.52 10.39
N GLU A 24 7.37 -12.35 10.66
CA GLU A 24 8.74 -12.20 10.14
C GLU A 24 8.77 -12.14 8.61
N ARG A 25 7.91 -12.90 7.93
CA ARG A 25 7.77 -12.89 6.47
C ARG A 25 7.24 -11.56 5.96
N GLU A 26 6.32 -10.95 6.70
CA GLU A 26 5.81 -9.62 6.36
C GLU A 26 6.91 -8.57 6.47
N GLY A 27 7.77 -8.63 7.48
CA GLY A 27 8.96 -7.79 7.59
C GLY A 27 9.89 -7.91 6.37
N GLN A 28 10.14 -9.14 5.90
CA GLN A 28 10.96 -9.38 4.69
C GLN A 28 10.27 -8.84 3.44
N ARG A 29 8.96 -9.07 3.28
CA ARG A 29 8.17 -8.54 2.17
C ARG A 29 8.19 -7.02 2.13
N LEU A 30 7.97 -6.36 3.26
CA LEU A 30 8.04 -4.91 3.38
C LEU A 30 9.44 -4.37 3.07
N SER A 31 10.50 -5.06 3.50
CA SER A 31 11.89 -4.68 3.17
C SER A 31 12.14 -4.69 1.66
N LEU A 32 11.62 -5.67 0.92
CA LEU A 32 11.70 -5.69 -0.54
C LEU A 32 10.89 -4.56 -1.18
N LEU A 33 9.67 -4.29 -0.67
CA LEU A 33 8.85 -3.18 -1.13
C LEU A 33 9.56 -1.84 -0.94
N GLN A 34 10.21 -1.65 0.20
CA GLN A 34 11.04 -0.47 0.50
C GLN A 34 12.21 -0.35 -0.47
N LYS A 35 12.99 -1.43 -0.63
CA LYS A 35 14.13 -1.46 -1.57
C LYS A 35 13.75 -1.06 -2.99
N LEU A 36 12.58 -1.52 -3.46
CA LEU A 36 12.07 -1.24 -4.80
C LEU A 36 11.48 0.17 -4.93
N GLY A 37 10.79 0.66 -3.90
CA GLY A 37 10.01 1.88 -3.95
C GLY A 37 10.72 3.13 -3.45
N ASP A 38 11.47 3.03 -2.35
CA ASP A 38 12.03 4.19 -1.66
C ASP A 38 12.89 5.11 -2.56
N PRO A 39 13.78 4.58 -3.42
CA PRO A 39 14.56 5.46 -4.30
C PRO A 39 13.71 6.28 -5.26
N ILE A 40 12.53 5.79 -5.60
CA ILE A 40 11.60 6.49 -6.50
C ILE A 40 10.85 7.55 -5.72
N THR A 41 10.27 7.18 -4.56
CA THR A 41 9.55 8.08 -3.65
C THR A 41 10.43 9.27 -3.23
N VAL A 42 11.68 9.00 -2.85
CA VAL A 42 12.65 10.03 -2.46
C VAL A 42 12.90 11.05 -3.57
N ARG A 43 13.12 10.59 -4.81
CA ARG A 43 13.29 11.51 -5.97
C ARG A 43 12.07 12.40 -6.20
N TRP A 44 10.86 11.89 -5.93
CA TRP A 44 9.66 12.71 -6.00
C TRP A 44 9.59 13.73 -4.88
N PHE A 45 9.95 13.37 -3.65
CA PHE A 45 10.00 14.33 -2.54
C PHE A 45 11.01 15.45 -2.81
N GLU A 46 12.19 15.13 -3.34
CA GLU A 46 13.18 16.12 -3.77
C GLU A 46 12.60 17.06 -4.85
N ARG A 47 11.92 16.51 -5.87
CA ARG A 47 11.23 17.28 -6.90
C ARG A 47 10.14 18.19 -6.34
N LEU A 48 9.41 17.73 -5.34
CA LEU A 48 8.34 18.48 -4.67
C LEU A 48 8.89 19.55 -3.71
N GLY A 49 10.19 19.52 -3.41
CA GLY A 49 10.86 20.46 -2.54
C GLY A 49 10.64 20.19 -1.06
N VAL A 50 10.39 18.92 -0.67
CA VAL A 50 10.31 18.52 0.73
C VAL A 50 11.62 18.92 1.43
N GLY A 51 11.53 19.58 2.59
CA GLY A 51 12.72 20.09 3.23
C GLY A 51 12.51 20.52 4.69
N PRO A 52 13.52 21.18 5.26
CA PRO A 52 13.56 21.50 6.69
C PRO A 52 12.31 22.27 7.16
N GLY A 53 11.81 21.86 8.32
CA GLY A 53 10.66 22.51 8.98
C GLY A 53 9.30 22.02 8.49
N TRP A 54 9.21 21.19 7.45
CA TRP A 54 7.94 20.67 6.96
C TRP A 54 7.26 19.76 7.99
N ARG A 55 5.94 19.78 7.98
CA ARG A 55 5.07 18.87 8.72
C ARG A 55 4.50 17.86 7.73
N CYS A 56 4.94 16.65 7.82
CA CYS A 56 4.56 15.59 6.90
C CYS A 56 3.67 14.56 7.61
N VAL A 57 2.74 13.96 6.88
CA VAL A 57 2.03 12.77 7.33
C VAL A 57 2.18 11.66 6.28
N GLU A 58 2.51 10.48 6.73
CA GLU A 58 2.54 9.25 5.95
C GLU A 58 1.38 8.37 6.37
N LEU A 59 0.50 8.05 5.42
CA LEU A 59 -0.68 7.21 5.60
C LEU A 59 -0.32 5.77 5.19
N GLY A 60 -0.35 4.84 6.15
CA GLY A 60 0.10 3.46 5.96
C GLY A 60 1.62 3.36 5.94
N ALA A 61 2.27 3.78 7.02
CA ALA A 61 3.73 3.86 7.10
C ALA A 61 4.46 2.50 7.10
N GLY A 62 3.76 1.40 7.38
CA GLY A 62 4.29 0.03 7.32
C GLY A 62 5.58 -0.15 8.11
N GLY A 63 6.69 -0.44 7.42
CA GLY A 63 8.02 -0.59 8.04
C GLY A 63 8.75 0.72 8.36
N GLY A 64 8.18 1.90 8.03
CA GLY A 64 8.66 3.20 8.47
C GLY A 64 9.83 3.81 7.68
N SER A 65 10.30 3.19 6.59
CA SER A 65 11.46 3.69 5.85
C SER A 65 11.28 5.11 5.29
N ILE A 66 10.11 5.41 4.78
CA ILE A 66 9.76 6.74 4.26
C ILE A 66 9.58 7.74 5.41
N ALA A 67 8.91 7.36 6.51
CA ALA A 67 8.82 8.20 7.70
C ALA A 67 10.20 8.53 8.27
N GLU A 68 11.14 7.58 8.26
CA GLU A 68 12.53 7.79 8.66
C GLU A 68 13.24 8.79 7.76
N TRP A 69 13.15 8.60 6.43
CA TRP A 69 13.74 9.52 5.47
C TRP A 69 13.16 10.94 5.60
N LEU A 70 11.83 11.05 5.74
CA LEU A 70 11.17 12.33 5.98
C LEU A 70 11.67 12.98 7.27
N SER A 71 11.84 12.21 8.35
CA SER A 71 12.36 12.71 9.62
C SER A 71 13.73 13.35 9.47
N ASP A 72 14.64 12.71 8.73
CA ASP A 72 15.97 13.25 8.45
C ASP A 72 15.88 14.51 7.57
N CYS A 73 15.05 14.50 6.54
CA CYS A 73 14.87 15.60 5.59
C CYS A 73 14.29 16.85 6.24
N VAL A 74 13.20 16.69 7.05
CA VAL A 74 12.56 17.85 7.69
C VAL A 74 13.30 18.39 8.91
N GLY A 75 14.20 17.57 9.47
CA GLY A 75 15.07 17.95 10.58
C GLY A 75 14.33 18.26 11.88
N PRO A 76 15.04 18.83 12.90
CA PRO A 76 14.51 18.97 14.24
C PRO A 76 13.37 20.03 14.37
N THR A 77 13.24 20.91 13.40
CA THR A 77 12.15 21.91 13.34
C THR A 77 10.90 21.44 12.62
N GLY A 78 11.02 20.34 11.85
CA GLY A 78 9.91 19.69 11.19
C GLY A 78 9.25 18.63 12.05
N ARG A 79 8.23 17.98 11.51
CA ARG A 79 7.50 16.90 12.20
C ARG A 79 7.00 15.88 11.17
N VAL A 80 7.10 14.59 11.52
CA VAL A 80 6.52 13.49 10.75
C VAL A 80 5.48 12.78 11.59
N THR A 81 4.28 12.63 11.07
CA THR A 81 3.23 11.77 11.64
C THR A 81 3.16 10.50 10.80
N ALA A 82 3.54 9.37 11.36
CA ALA A 82 3.49 8.06 10.72
C ALA A 82 2.23 7.32 11.19
N VAL A 83 1.28 7.15 10.29
CA VAL A 83 -0.01 6.50 10.60
C VAL A 83 0.02 5.07 10.06
N ASP A 84 -0.32 4.10 10.89
CA ASP A 84 -0.58 2.73 10.46
C ASP A 84 -1.61 2.05 11.38
N ARG A 85 -2.27 1.02 10.87
CA ARG A 85 -3.16 0.20 11.65
C ARG A 85 -2.40 -0.72 12.62
N ASP A 86 -1.23 -1.20 12.20
CA ASP A 86 -0.30 -1.97 13.00
C ASP A 86 1.04 -1.25 13.09
N THR A 87 1.30 -0.65 14.25
CA THR A 87 2.48 0.19 14.50
C THR A 87 3.67 -0.57 15.06
N SER A 88 3.62 -1.90 15.15
CA SER A 88 4.67 -2.72 15.77
C SER A 88 6.05 -2.51 15.16
N LEU A 89 6.14 -2.30 13.84
CA LEU A 89 7.40 -2.01 13.15
C LEU A 89 7.85 -0.55 13.26
N LEU A 90 7.00 0.35 13.73
CA LEU A 90 7.30 1.78 13.86
C LEU A 90 7.83 2.16 15.26
N GLU A 91 7.71 1.28 16.26
CA GLU A 91 8.17 1.55 17.63
C GLU A 91 9.64 1.94 17.73
N PRO A 92 10.60 1.24 17.04
CA PRO A 92 12.01 1.63 17.07
C PRO A 92 12.24 3.03 16.47
N LEU A 93 11.50 3.39 15.43
CA LEU A 93 11.57 4.70 14.81
C LEU A 93 11.09 5.80 15.77
N ALA A 94 9.94 5.61 16.41
CA ALA A 94 9.42 6.53 17.41
C ALA A 94 10.37 6.73 18.60
N ALA A 95 11.03 5.66 19.04
CA ALA A 95 11.99 5.71 20.13
C ALA A 95 13.29 6.46 19.78
N SER A 96 13.71 6.43 18.51
CA SER A 96 14.98 7.00 18.04
C SER A 96 14.88 8.41 17.47
N ARG A 97 13.66 8.88 17.11
CA ARG A 97 13.43 10.14 16.37
C ARG A 97 12.44 11.05 17.10
N ALA A 98 12.92 12.08 17.76
CA ALA A 98 12.09 13.02 18.55
C ALA A 98 11.08 13.82 17.69
N ASN A 99 11.29 13.92 16.37
CA ASN A 99 10.42 14.61 15.44
C ASN A 99 9.44 13.67 14.71
N VAL A 100 9.37 12.38 15.10
CA VAL A 100 8.41 11.39 14.58
C VAL A 100 7.35 11.11 15.64
N GLU A 101 6.09 11.21 15.22
CA GLU A 101 4.91 10.79 15.99
C GLU A 101 4.28 9.59 15.30
N VAL A 102 4.16 8.47 16.00
CA VAL A 102 3.50 7.27 15.50
C VAL A 102 2.06 7.26 15.98
N VAL A 103 1.13 7.14 15.04
CA VAL A 103 -0.31 7.12 15.32
C VAL A 103 -0.89 5.78 14.84
N LYS A 104 -1.39 4.99 15.79
CA LYS A 104 -2.14 3.77 15.48
C LYS A 104 -3.58 4.13 15.15
N GLY A 105 -4.05 3.78 13.94
CA GLY A 105 -5.41 4.06 13.54
C GLY A 105 -5.81 3.46 12.21
N ASP A 106 -7.10 3.19 12.06
CA ASP A 106 -7.71 2.85 10.77
C ASP A 106 -7.97 4.15 9.99
N LEU A 107 -7.49 4.22 8.76
CA LEU A 107 -7.64 5.40 7.89
C LEU A 107 -9.13 5.73 7.59
N CYS A 108 -10.03 4.76 7.72
CA CYS A 108 -11.46 4.99 7.58
C CYS A 108 -12.08 5.68 8.79
N GLU A 109 -11.48 5.60 9.94
CA GLU A 109 -12.03 6.11 11.22
C GLU A 109 -11.21 7.29 11.76
N LEU A 110 -9.90 7.31 11.45
CA LEU A 110 -8.98 8.30 11.96
C LEU A 110 -9.31 9.69 11.41
N GLU A 111 -9.37 10.68 12.29
CA GLU A 111 -9.49 12.09 11.94
C GLU A 111 -8.14 12.79 12.12
N LEU A 112 -7.61 13.33 11.04
CA LEU A 112 -6.39 14.12 11.04
C LEU A 112 -6.71 15.62 11.19
N PRO A 113 -5.84 16.40 11.85
CA PRO A 113 -6.07 17.83 12.04
C PRO A 113 -6.06 18.59 10.70
N GLU A 114 -7.06 19.46 10.52
CA GLU A 114 -7.20 20.28 9.31
C GLU A 114 -6.09 21.33 9.15
N SER A 115 -5.75 21.65 7.91
CA SER A 115 -4.82 22.73 7.53
C SER A 115 -3.47 22.68 8.25
N ARG A 116 -2.94 21.48 8.47
CA ARG A 116 -1.76 21.26 9.30
C ARG A 116 -0.52 20.82 8.53
N PHE A 117 -0.67 19.99 7.48
CA PHE A 117 0.45 19.31 6.86
C PHE A 117 0.92 20.00 5.59
N ASP A 118 2.23 20.09 5.43
CA ASP A 118 2.90 20.57 4.23
C ASP A 118 3.01 19.46 3.18
N LEU A 119 3.02 18.18 3.63
CA LEU A 119 2.97 16.98 2.79
C LEU A 119 2.01 15.94 3.38
N VAL A 120 1.16 15.37 2.53
CA VAL A 120 0.43 14.11 2.78
C VAL A 120 0.91 13.09 1.76
N HIS A 121 1.41 11.97 2.25
CA HIS A 121 1.94 10.87 1.43
C HIS A 121 1.25 9.56 1.74
N SER A 122 1.11 8.72 0.72
CA SER A 122 0.75 7.30 0.84
C SER A 122 1.32 6.51 -0.32
N ARG A 123 1.75 5.28 -0.05
CA ARG A 123 2.29 4.37 -1.06
C ARG A 123 1.76 2.95 -0.90
N SER A 124 1.05 2.45 -1.92
CA SER A 124 0.51 1.07 -1.98
C SER A 124 -0.40 0.71 -0.80
N VAL A 125 -1.20 1.66 -0.33
CA VAL A 125 -2.10 1.54 0.81
C VAL A 125 -3.55 1.69 0.42
N LEU A 126 -3.88 2.76 -0.33
CA LEU A 126 -5.27 3.15 -0.56
C LEU A 126 -6.03 2.13 -1.41
N MET A 127 -5.33 1.34 -2.23
CA MET A 127 -5.91 0.21 -2.96
C MET A 127 -6.50 -0.87 -2.04
N HIS A 128 -6.07 -0.91 -0.78
CA HIS A 128 -6.53 -1.86 0.23
C HIS A 128 -7.59 -1.28 1.19
N VAL A 129 -7.82 0.03 1.14
CA VAL A 129 -8.70 0.76 2.05
C VAL A 129 -10.10 0.88 1.44
N PRO A 130 -11.18 0.40 2.11
CA PRO A 130 -12.51 0.40 1.53
C PRO A 130 -13.11 1.81 1.38
N CYS A 131 -12.61 2.79 2.14
CA CYS A 131 -13.05 4.18 2.15
C CYS A 131 -12.07 5.14 1.45
N SER A 132 -11.36 4.70 0.41
CA SER A 132 -10.26 5.44 -0.23
C SER A 132 -10.64 6.87 -0.65
N ASP A 133 -11.86 7.09 -1.15
CA ASP A 133 -12.33 8.43 -1.52
C ASP A 133 -12.43 9.35 -0.30
N ARG A 134 -12.93 8.86 0.84
CA ARG A 134 -12.96 9.61 2.11
C ARG A 134 -11.55 9.95 2.59
N VAL A 135 -10.59 9.02 2.42
CA VAL A 135 -9.18 9.28 2.78
C VAL A 135 -8.60 10.37 1.90
N LEU A 136 -8.90 10.42 0.60
CA LEU A 136 -8.47 11.53 -0.27
C LEU A 136 -9.09 12.87 0.16
N GLU A 137 -10.38 12.90 0.51
CA GLU A 137 -11.03 14.10 1.02
C GLU A 137 -10.36 14.60 2.31
N GLN A 138 -10.06 13.69 3.23
CA GLN A 138 -9.36 14.02 4.47
C GLN A 138 -7.94 14.52 4.20
N ALA A 139 -7.21 13.85 3.30
CA ALA A 139 -5.87 14.26 2.89
C ALA A 139 -5.84 15.71 2.38
N VAL A 140 -6.83 16.09 1.56
CA VAL A 140 -6.94 17.47 1.07
C VAL A 140 -7.29 18.46 2.20
N ARG A 141 -8.20 18.10 3.11
CA ARG A 141 -8.58 18.97 4.25
C ARG A 141 -7.42 19.22 5.21
N CYS A 142 -6.59 18.21 5.46
CA CYS A 142 -5.49 18.34 6.40
C CYS A 142 -4.24 19.04 5.83
N LEU A 143 -4.16 19.28 4.50
CA LEU A 143 -3.09 20.10 3.92
C LEU A 143 -3.15 21.54 4.43
N ALA A 144 -2.01 22.12 4.77
CA ALA A 144 -1.85 23.55 4.94
C ALA A 144 -2.02 24.29 3.59
N PRO A 145 -2.34 25.60 3.58
CA PRO A 145 -2.26 26.39 2.35
C PRO A 145 -0.89 26.25 1.69
N GLY A 146 -0.85 25.93 0.40
CA GLY A 146 0.39 25.63 -0.34
C GLY A 146 0.93 24.21 -0.15
N GLY A 147 0.39 23.43 0.78
CA GLY A 147 0.78 22.04 1.04
C GLY A 147 0.46 21.12 -0.13
N ARG A 148 1.09 19.96 -0.17
CA ARG A 148 1.08 19.02 -1.29
C ARG A 148 0.62 17.62 -0.87
N VAL A 149 -0.04 16.92 -1.77
CA VAL A 149 -0.21 15.47 -1.71
C VAL A 149 0.77 14.78 -2.64
N PHE A 150 1.17 13.57 -2.28
CA PHE A 150 1.85 12.65 -3.16
C PHE A 150 1.37 11.22 -2.89
N PHE A 151 0.66 10.63 -3.84
CA PHE A 151 0.13 9.27 -3.76
C PHE A 151 0.80 8.39 -4.80
N GLU A 152 1.28 7.22 -4.35
CA GLU A 152 1.87 6.20 -5.20
C GLU A 152 1.04 4.92 -5.11
N GLU A 153 0.14 4.72 -6.07
CA GLU A 153 -0.79 3.60 -6.03
C GLU A 153 -0.71 2.72 -7.28
N THR A 154 -1.06 1.47 -7.12
CA THR A 154 -1.01 0.48 -8.18
C THR A 154 -2.36 0.37 -8.87
N ASP A 155 -2.35 0.44 -10.20
CA ASP A 155 -3.44 0.05 -11.07
C ASP A 155 -3.16 -1.35 -11.64
N GLY A 156 -4.09 -2.24 -11.46
CA GLY A 156 -4.00 -3.63 -11.91
C GLY A 156 -4.02 -3.83 -13.41
N ALA A 157 -4.11 -2.74 -14.13
CA ALA A 157 -3.96 -2.57 -15.55
C ALA A 157 -4.70 -3.46 -16.55
N PRO A 158 -4.48 -3.16 -17.80
CA PRO A 158 -5.48 -3.21 -18.84
C PRO A 158 -5.64 -4.62 -19.40
N GLY A 159 -6.90 -4.98 -19.61
CA GLY A 159 -7.39 -6.28 -19.97
C GLY A 159 -6.83 -6.97 -21.22
N GLN A 160 -6.14 -6.30 -22.11
CA GLN A 160 -5.68 -6.94 -23.36
C GLN A 160 -4.31 -7.60 -23.22
N GLU A 161 -3.43 -7.05 -22.37
CA GLU A 161 -2.09 -7.61 -22.14
C GLU A 161 -2.12 -8.86 -21.26
N LEU A 162 -3.17 -9.03 -20.42
CA LEU A 162 -3.39 -10.25 -19.64
C LEU A 162 -3.73 -11.46 -20.50
N SER A 163 -4.37 -11.29 -21.67
CA SER A 163 -4.76 -12.40 -22.54
C SER A 163 -3.58 -13.19 -23.11
N ASP A 164 -2.46 -12.52 -23.30
CA ASP A 164 -1.26 -13.10 -23.91
C ASP A 164 -0.25 -13.66 -22.89
N ALA A 165 -0.52 -13.43 -21.60
CA ALA A 165 0.31 -13.93 -20.51
C ALA A 165 0.12 -15.45 -20.30
N PRO A 166 1.13 -16.16 -19.73
CA PRO A 166 1.02 -17.60 -19.41
C PRO A 166 -0.15 -17.90 -18.48
N GLU A 167 -0.73 -19.10 -18.61
CA GLU A 167 -1.90 -19.52 -17.82
C GLU A 167 -1.71 -19.38 -16.30
N PRO A 168 -0.59 -19.82 -15.69
CA PRO A 168 -0.40 -19.66 -14.24
C PRO A 168 -0.44 -18.20 -13.80
N TYR A 169 0.08 -17.28 -14.64
CA TYR A 169 0.01 -15.85 -14.37
C TYR A 169 -1.44 -15.33 -14.40
N ARG A 170 -2.20 -15.70 -15.44
CA ARG A 170 -3.60 -15.26 -15.58
C ARG A 170 -4.48 -15.77 -14.44
N ALA A 171 -4.33 -17.03 -14.08
CA ALA A 171 -5.11 -17.65 -13.01
C ALA A 171 -4.82 -17.04 -11.64
N VAL A 172 -3.54 -16.74 -11.35
CA VAL A 172 -3.13 -16.20 -10.04
C VAL A 172 -3.34 -14.71 -9.95
N PHE A 173 -2.86 -13.95 -10.94
CA PHE A 173 -2.90 -12.48 -10.87
C PHE A 173 -4.13 -11.84 -11.49
N GLY A 174 -4.77 -12.49 -12.47
CA GLY A 174 -5.93 -11.92 -13.15
C GLY A 174 -7.03 -11.43 -12.19
N PRO A 175 -7.52 -12.27 -11.27
CA PRO A 175 -8.55 -11.88 -10.31
C PRO A 175 -8.09 -10.77 -9.34
N ILE A 176 -6.82 -10.76 -8.98
CA ILE A 176 -6.23 -9.73 -8.10
C ILE A 176 -6.15 -8.39 -8.82
N LEU A 177 -5.57 -8.39 -10.03
CA LEU A 177 -5.35 -7.18 -10.82
C LEU A 177 -6.66 -6.53 -11.26
N ALA A 178 -7.68 -7.32 -11.58
CA ALA A 178 -9.00 -6.80 -11.94
C ALA A 178 -9.66 -5.93 -10.85
N ARG A 179 -9.22 -6.06 -9.61
CA ARG A 179 -9.73 -5.30 -8.45
C ARG A 179 -8.98 -3.98 -8.22
N TRP A 180 -7.79 -3.83 -8.77
CA TRP A 180 -6.92 -2.68 -8.54
C TRP A 180 -7.09 -1.65 -9.66
N THR A 181 -8.28 -1.08 -9.78
CA THR A 181 -8.58 -0.10 -10.83
C THR A 181 -8.81 1.31 -10.31
N TRP A 182 -8.84 1.46 -8.98
CA TRP A 182 -9.18 2.71 -8.33
C TRP A 182 -8.11 3.80 -8.51
N ALA A 183 -6.82 3.45 -8.60
CA ALA A 183 -5.70 4.38 -8.69
C ALA A 183 -5.85 5.39 -9.85
N ARG A 184 -6.44 4.98 -10.97
CA ARG A 184 -6.68 5.82 -12.15
C ARG A 184 -7.66 6.98 -11.89
N SER A 185 -8.43 6.93 -10.82
CA SER A 185 -9.41 7.98 -10.46
C SER A 185 -8.84 9.05 -9.52
N ILE A 186 -7.65 8.83 -8.94
CA ILE A 186 -7.07 9.71 -7.91
C ILE A 186 -6.90 11.13 -8.44
N ALA A 187 -6.27 11.31 -9.60
CA ALA A 187 -5.99 12.63 -10.15
C ALA A 187 -7.26 13.44 -10.38
N ASP A 188 -8.30 12.83 -10.94
CA ASP A 188 -9.59 13.50 -11.17
C ASP A 188 -10.31 13.81 -9.86
N THR A 189 -10.20 12.92 -8.87
CA THR A 189 -10.75 13.19 -7.54
C THR A 189 -10.06 14.38 -6.89
N LEU A 190 -8.73 14.46 -6.93
CA LEU A 190 -7.98 15.59 -6.38
C LEU A 190 -8.33 16.93 -7.07
N ARG A 191 -8.53 16.91 -8.40
CA ARG A 191 -9.00 18.10 -9.14
C ARG A 191 -10.40 18.53 -8.68
N ARG A 192 -11.33 17.58 -8.52
CA ARG A 192 -12.68 17.87 -7.99
C ARG A 192 -12.66 18.41 -6.56
N LEU A 193 -11.69 17.97 -5.75
CA LEU A 193 -11.48 18.48 -4.38
C LEU A 193 -10.76 19.84 -4.34
N GLY A 194 -10.44 20.42 -5.49
CA GLY A 194 -9.91 21.79 -5.59
C GLY A 194 -8.39 21.92 -5.48
N LEU A 195 -7.63 20.82 -5.63
CA LEU A 195 -6.18 20.94 -5.72
C LEU A 195 -5.76 21.53 -7.08
N ALA A 196 -4.76 22.39 -7.05
CA ALA A 196 -4.06 22.90 -8.21
C ALA A 196 -2.85 22.00 -8.55
N ASP A 197 -2.28 22.20 -9.73
CA ASP A 197 -1.04 21.55 -10.20
C ASP A 197 -1.12 20.02 -10.07
N VAL A 198 -2.28 19.43 -10.37
CA VAL A 198 -2.48 17.99 -10.29
C VAL A 198 -1.81 17.30 -11.48
N GLU A 199 -0.75 16.55 -11.19
CA GLU A 199 -0.03 15.70 -12.15
C GLU A 199 -0.26 14.22 -11.80
N ASP A 200 -0.32 13.37 -12.83
CA ASP A 200 -0.35 11.91 -12.71
C ASP A 200 0.73 11.33 -13.64
N ASP A 201 1.85 10.89 -13.07
CA ASP A 201 2.91 10.18 -13.81
C ASP A 201 2.62 8.68 -13.75
N VAL A 202 2.10 8.17 -14.86
CA VAL A 202 1.76 6.75 -14.99
C VAL A 202 2.92 6.00 -15.63
N ARG A 203 3.40 4.96 -14.95
CA ARG A 203 4.49 4.11 -15.44
C ARG A 203 4.06 2.66 -15.46
N GLN A 204 4.28 2.02 -16.62
CA GLN A 204 4.20 0.57 -16.71
C GLN A 204 5.27 -0.05 -15.83
N ASP A 205 4.90 -1.09 -15.08
CA ASP A 205 5.74 -1.75 -14.10
C ASP A 205 5.77 -3.26 -14.40
N PRO A 206 6.66 -3.74 -15.32
CA PRO A 206 6.69 -5.14 -15.71
C PRO A 206 7.08 -6.05 -14.56
N LEU A 207 6.62 -7.31 -14.61
CA LEU A 207 7.05 -8.38 -13.72
C LEU A 207 8.04 -9.26 -14.46
N GLU A 208 9.27 -9.26 -13.97
CA GLU A 208 10.37 -10.02 -14.51
C GLU A 208 10.83 -11.08 -13.49
N GLY A 209 11.05 -12.31 -13.94
CA GLY A 209 11.53 -13.39 -13.09
C GLY A 209 12.99 -13.21 -12.64
N GLY A 210 13.36 -13.81 -11.52
CA GLY A 210 14.71 -13.71 -10.95
C GLY A 210 15.10 -12.32 -10.42
N THR A 211 14.15 -11.42 -10.19
CA THR A 211 14.38 -10.06 -9.70
C THR A 211 13.90 -9.87 -8.25
N ASP A 212 14.31 -8.76 -7.61
CA ASP A 212 13.76 -8.37 -6.30
C ASP A 212 12.23 -8.22 -6.33
N LYS A 213 11.67 -7.81 -7.49
CA LYS A 213 10.22 -7.70 -7.66
C LYS A 213 9.56 -9.08 -7.70
N SER A 214 10.12 -10.05 -8.40
CA SER A 214 9.61 -11.42 -8.37
C SER A 214 9.72 -12.03 -6.98
N GLU A 215 10.80 -11.75 -6.25
CA GLU A 215 10.95 -12.19 -4.87
C GLU A 215 9.88 -11.57 -3.94
N PHE A 216 9.64 -10.26 -4.04
CA PHE A 216 8.52 -9.61 -3.34
C PHE A 216 7.18 -10.31 -3.61
N TRP A 217 6.93 -10.69 -4.86
CA TRP A 217 5.68 -11.37 -5.23
C TRP A 217 5.62 -12.80 -4.74
N LYS A 218 6.75 -13.52 -4.66
CA LYS A 218 6.79 -14.86 -4.05
C LYS A 218 6.40 -14.80 -2.58
N PHE A 219 6.91 -13.84 -1.80
CA PHE A 219 6.48 -13.62 -0.42
C PHE A 219 4.99 -13.28 -0.35
N THR A 220 4.52 -12.37 -1.19
CA THR A 220 3.12 -11.93 -1.21
C THR A 220 2.18 -13.11 -1.52
N LEU A 221 2.49 -13.89 -2.56
CA LEU A 221 1.70 -15.06 -2.96
C LEU A 221 1.73 -16.16 -1.92
N GLY A 222 2.87 -16.39 -1.25
CA GLY A 222 2.98 -17.33 -0.14
C GLY A 222 2.04 -16.97 1.01
N SER A 223 2.02 -15.72 1.44
CA SER A 223 1.11 -15.25 2.48
C SER A 223 -0.37 -15.33 2.04
N VAL A 224 -0.66 -14.98 0.78
CA VAL A 224 -2.01 -15.11 0.22
C VAL A 224 -2.43 -16.58 0.18
N ALA A 225 -1.55 -17.50 -0.21
CA ALA A 225 -1.83 -18.94 -0.23
C ALA A 225 -2.22 -19.49 1.14
N GLU A 226 -1.49 -19.15 2.19
CA GLU A 226 -1.81 -19.57 3.56
C GLU A 226 -3.22 -19.08 4.00
N LEU A 227 -3.59 -17.87 3.61
CA LEU A 227 -4.93 -17.33 3.86
C LEU A 227 -6.01 -18.09 3.07
N GLN A 228 -5.71 -18.47 1.82
CA GLN A 228 -6.63 -19.24 0.99
C GLN A 228 -6.79 -20.68 1.51
N GLU A 229 -5.72 -21.33 1.97
CA GLU A 229 -5.78 -22.64 2.64
C GLU A 229 -6.67 -22.59 3.89
N LYS A 230 -6.49 -21.56 4.71
CA LYS A 230 -7.36 -21.33 5.89
C LYS A 230 -8.83 -21.07 5.48
N ALA A 231 -9.04 -20.35 4.38
CA ALA A 231 -10.39 -20.10 3.88
C ALA A 231 -11.08 -21.38 3.38
N LEU A 232 -10.34 -22.30 2.73
CA LEU A 232 -10.89 -23.59 2.30
C LEU A 232 -11.32 -24.51 3.45
N SER A 233 -10.85 -24.27 4.68
CA SER A 233 -11.31 -25.00 5.86
C SER A 233 -12.74 -24.60 6.32
N SER A 234 -13.32 -23.54 5.74
CA SER A 234 -14.68 -23.05 5.98
C SER A 234 -15.40 -22.82 4.66
N GLU A 235 -16.49 -23.57 4.41
CA GLU A 235 -17.27 -23.42 3.18
C GLU A 235 -17.88 -22.00 3.05
N GLU A 236 -18.27 -21.39 4.16
CA GLU A 236 -18.80 -20.01 4.18
C GLU A 236 -17.74 -19.03 3.67
N ARG A 237 -16.50 -19.13 4.16
CA ARG A 237 -15.40 -18.24 3.77
C ARG A 237 -14.92 -18.47 2.34
N ALA A 238 -14.90 -19.72 1.91
CA ALA A 238 -14.60 -20.07 0.53
C ALA A 238 -15.68 -19.54 -0.43
N ALA A 239 -16.96 -19.62 -0.05
CA ALA A 239 -18.07 -19.07 -0.83
C ALA A 239 -18.01 -17.54 -0.91
N GLU A 240 -17.64 -16.87 0.19
CA GLU A 240 -17.43 -15.42 0.21
C GLU A 240 -16.33 -15.00 -0.78
N LEU A 241 -15.18 -15.67 -0.78
CA LEU A 241 -14.08 -15.38 -1.73
C LEU A 241 -14.52 -15.61 -3.18
N ARG A 242 -15.22 -16.71 -3.47
CA ARG A 242 -15.75 -16.97 -4.82
C ARG A 242 -16.74 -15.89 -5.26
N SER A 243 -17.58 -15.39 -4.35
CA SER A 243 -18.51 -14.29 -4.65
C SER A 243 -17.78 -13.00 -5.03
N GLN A 244 -16.55 -12.87 -4.57
CA GLN A 244 -15.64 -11.76 -4.91
C GLN A 244 -14.78 -12.02 -6.16
N GLY A 245 -15.00 -13.14 -6.87
CA GLY A 245 -14.23 -13.52 -8.04
C GLY A 245 -12.85 -14.11 -7.74
N LEU A 246 -12.64 -14.57 -6.50
CA LEU A 246 -11.41 -15.22 -6.05
C LEU A 246 -11.71 -16.70 -5.77
N ASP A 247 -11.23 -17.62 -6.61
CA ASP A 247 -11.31 -19.05 -6.33
C ASP A 247 -10.05 -19.52 -5.59
N PRO A 248 -10.14 -19.81 -4.28
CA PRO A 248 -8.97 -20.27 -3.51
C PRO A 248 -8.38 -21.57 -4.05
N GLY A 249 -9.20 -22.47 -4.56
CA GLY A 249 -8.73 -23.76 -5.11
C GLY A 249 -7.95 -23.60 -6.42
N GLU A 250 -8.34 -22.64 -7.26
CA GLU A 250 -7.64 -22.33 -8.50
C GLU A 250 -6.28 -21.69 -8.21
N LEU A 251 -6.24 -20.69 -7.34
CA LEU A 251 -5.00 -20.03 -6.95
C LEU A 251 -3.98 -21.05 -6.40
N LEU A 252 -4.37 -21.88 -5.46
CA LEU A 252 -3.48 -22.86 -4.84
C LEU A 252 -2.99 -23.93 -5.84
N ARG A 253 -3.81 -24.32 -6.81
CA ARG A 253 -3.43 -25.26 -7.86
C ARG A 253 -2.37 -24.69 -8.82
N GLU A 254 -2.51 -23.42 -9.20
CA GLU A 254 -1.62 -22.76 -10.16
C GLU A 254 -0.37 -22.14 -9.51
N LEU A 255 -0.38 -21.97 -8.18
CA LEU A 255 0.71 -21.32 -7.45
C LEU A 255 2.10 -21.95 -7.70
N PRO A 256 2.30 -23.29 -7.68
CA PRO A 256 3.63 -23.86 -7.94
C PRO A 256 4.19 -23.51 -9.31
N ALA A 257 3.35 -23.51 -10.35
CA ALA A 257 3.75 -23.13 -11.70
C ALA A 257 4.04 -21.60 -11.79
N MET A 258 3.26 -20.77 -11.08
CA MET A 258 3.51 -19.33 -10.99
C MET A 258 4.84 -19.02 -10.29
N LEU A 259 5.15 -19.71 -9.19
CA LEU A 259 6.42 -19.53 -8.48
C LEU A 259 7.61 -19.91 -9.37
N ALA A 260 7.48 -20.97 -10.18
CA ALA A 260 8.51 -21.36 -11.13
C ALA A 260 8.74 -20.28 -12.22
N LEU A 261 7.69 -19.62 -12.69
CA LEU A 261 7.83 -18.45 -13.59
C LEU A 261 8.54 -17.28 -12.92
N LEU A 262 8.26 -17.01 -11.65
CA LEU A 262 8.94 -15.95 -10.90
C LEU A 262 10.43 -16.24 -10.66
N ASP A 263 10.86 -17.49 -10.71
CA ASP A 263 12.27 -17.90 -10.65
C ASP A 263 12.98 -17.89 -12.01
N ASP A 264 12.24 -17.88 -13.12
CA ASP A 264 12.81 -17.95 -14.48
C ASP A 264 13.26 -16.55 -14.95
N PRO A 265 14.57 -16.29 -15.13
CA PRO A 265 15.04 -15.01 -15.66
C PRO A 265 14.57 -14.69 -17.09
N GLY A 266 14.08 -15.67 -17.83
CA GLY A 266 13.48 -15.50 -19.15
C GLY A 266 12.02 -15.05 -19.10
N PHE A 267 11.38 -15.08 -17.93
CA PHE A 267 9.99 -14.64 -17.76
C PHE A 267 9.91 -13.11 -17.67
N SER A 268 9.08 -12.51 -18.51
CA SER A 268 8.77 -11.09 -18.44
C SER A 268 7.36 -10.85 -19.00
N VAL A 269 6.53 -10.18 -18.24
CA VAL A 269 5.17 -9.79 -18.65
C VAL A 269 4.88 -8.36 -18.25
N PRO A 270 4.04 -7.61 -19.00
CA PRO A 270 3.39 -6.41 -18.48
C PRO A 270 2.59 -6.79 -17.23
N PHE A 271 2.74 -6.00 -16.15
CA PHE A 271 2.13 -6.39 -14.88
C PHE A 271 1.12 -5.35 -14.40
N THR A 272 1.62 -4.25 -13.84
CA THR A 272 0.79 -3.19 -13.28
C THR A 272 1.19 -1.85 -13.87
N ALA A 273 0.30 -0.86 -13.78
CA ALA A 273 0.69 0.52 -13.92
C ALA A 273 0.81 1.15 -12.52
N ARG A 274 1.82 1.95 -12.32
CA ARG A 274 1.98 2.73 -11.10
C ARG A 274 1.62 4.18 -11.38
N HIS A 275 0.59 4.64 -10.67
CA HIS A 275 0.18 6.03 -10.64
C HIS A 275 0.95 6.77 -9.57
N ARG A 276 1.60 7.88 -9.93
CA ARG A 276 2.26 8.82 -9.02
C ARG A 276 1.58 10.15 -9.14
N VAL A 277 0.64 10.37 -8.25
CA VAL A 277 -0.26 11.51 -8.32
C VAL A 277 0.16 12.57 -7.31
N THR A 278 0.42 13.77 -7.79
CA THR A 278 0.69 14.94 -6.95
C THR A 278 -0.41 15.99 -7.12
N GLY A 279 -0.55 16.86 -6.14
CA GLY A 279 -1.43 18.01 -6.21
C GLY A 279 -1.08 18.99 -5.11
N ARG A 280 -1.42 20.28 -5.30
CA ARG A 280 -1.10 21.34 -4.36
C ARG A 280 -2.38 22.05 -3.90
N ARG A 281 -2.55 22.24 -2.60
CA ARG A 281 -3.60 23.11 -2.08
C ARG A 281 -3.29 24.56 -2.44
N PRO A 282 -4.21 25.33 -3.04
CA PRO A 282 -4.04 26.76 -3.22
C PRO A 282 -3.72 27.49 -1.92
N ALA A 283 -2.99 28.63 -2.00
CA ALA A 283 -2.61 29.44 -0.86
C ALA A 283 -3.83 30.18 -0.26
#